data_4026830396d79eec502cf7d9748a5b9f
#
_entry.id   4026830396d79eec502cf7d9748a5b9f
#
_cell.length_a   1.000
_cell.length_b   1.000
_cell.length_c   1.000
_cell.angle_alpha   90.00
_cell.angle_beta   90.00
_cell.angle_gamma   90.00
#
_symmetry.space_group_name_H-M   'P 1'
#
loop_
_entity.id
_entity.type
_entity.pdbx_description
1 polymer ?
#
loop_
_entity_poly.entity_id
_entity_poly.type
_entity_poly.pdbx_seq_one_letter_code
_entity_poly.pdbx_strand_id
1 'polypeptide(L)'
;MLFEEKHSRQNYSTTLHYRNMRTIPHCQTSAEILLITRGIVHAVCRHEVYRLSAGEAIWVMPYEVHSYDTIEENDATVYIFSTDTMPDFFQFMDGKRLTQPVISFSKSESDALSEKNTDLFSKKSALYALASKAVHGGTTAIEKRRDLDPMCKMMLYIQSHYREAVTLHDLARHMGYSYNYASHLFRQYFPTGFCEMINMHRLDEAARLLKRSSFSITEIAGQTGFSTIRTFNTAFKKRFMMTPSEYALSVSSSGSF
;
A
#
# COMPACT_ATOMS: atom_id res chain seq x y z
N MET A 1 5.85 11.54 -1.76
CA MET A 1 6.52 11.89 -3.02
C MET A 1 7.57 10.86 -3.48
N LEU A 2 8.44 10.31 -2.62
CA LEU A 2 9.44 9.32 -3.06
C LEU A 2 8.89 7.92 -3.40
N PHE A 3 7.75 7.53 -2.86
CA PHE A 3 7.13 6.23 -3.17
C PHE A 3 6.42 6.27 -4.55
N GLU A 4 5.68 7.35 -4.85
CA GLU A 4 4.95 7.51 -6.10
C GLU A 4 5.86 7.84 -7.31
N GLU A 5 6.88 8.69 -7.16
CA GLU A 5 7.77 9.03 -8.27
C GLU A 5 8.60 7.85 -8.80
N LYS A 6 8.89 6.87 -7.96
CA LYS A 6 9.59 5.65 -8.39
C LYS A 6 8.69 4.68 -9.14
N HIS A 7 7.39 4.64 -8.81
CA HIS A 7 6.45 3.68 -9.37
C HIS A 7 5.82 4.10 -10.69
N SER A 8 5.98 5.37 -11.10
CA SER A 8 5.48 5.89 -12.38
C SER A 8 6.46 5.76 -13.56
N ARG A 9 7.64 5.15 -13.37
CA ARG A 9 8.61 4.92 -14.44
C ARG A 9 8.20 3.73 -15.31
N GLN A 10 8.39 3.84 -16.62
CA GLN A 10 8.22 2.72 -17.55
C GLN A 10 9.12 1.53 -17.17
N ASN A 11 8.57 0.32 -17.24
CA ASN A 11 9.25 -0.94 -16.89
C ASN A 11 9.79 -1.00 -15.44
N TYR A 12 9.15 -0.26 -14.51
CA TYR A 12 9.52 -0.34 -13.11
C TYR A 12 9.02 -1.64 -12.48
N SER A 13 9.89 -2.31 -11.74
CA SER A 13 9.48 -3.36 -10.81
C SER A 13 10.37 -3.35 -9.58
N THR A 14 9.82 -3.74 -8.44
CA THR A 14 10.56 -3.90 -7.18
C THR A 14 9.97 -5.03 -6.36
N THR A 15 10.85 -5.70 -5.62
CA THR A 15 10.49 -6.73 -4.65
C THR A 15 10.83 -6.22 -3.26
N LEU A 16 9.89 -6.35 -2.34
CA LEU A 16 10.04 -6.01 -0.93
C LEU A 16 9.70 -7.23 -0.09
N HIS A 17 10.53 -7.52 0.91
CA HIS A 17 10.30 -8.62 1.85
C HIS A 17 9.91 -8.06 3.21
N TYR A 18 8.89 -8.65 3.79
CA TYR A 18 8.34 -8.24 5.07
C TYR A 18 8.27 -9.43 6.02
N ARG A 19 8.64 -9.17 7.25
CA ARG A 19 8.28 -9.99 8.40
C ARG A 19 7.22 -9.24 9.19
N ASN A 20 6.11 -9.92 9.49
CA ASN A 20 4.94 -9.29 10.14
C ASN A 20 4.39 -8.12 9.34
N MET A 21 3.87 -8.44 8.14
CA MET A 21 3.35 -7.48 7.17
C MET A 21 2.28 -6.58 7.75
N ARG A 22 2.52 -5.28 7.72
CA ARG A 22 1.54 -4.26 8.11
C ARG A 22 1.70 -2.99 7.28
N THR A 23 0.60 -2.52 6.69
CA THR A 23 0.55 -1.24 5.99
C THR A 23 -0.70 -0.47 6.36
N ILE A 24 -0.63 0.85 6.22
CA ILE A 24 -1.82 1.71 6.27
C ILE A 24 -2.57 1.66 4.93
N PRO A 25 -3.84 2.05 4.87
CA PRO A 25 -4.56 2.22 3.62
C PRO A 25 -3.81 3.16 2.67
N HIS A 26 -3.58 2.69 1.44
CA HIS A 26 -2.91 3.44 0.37
C HIS A 26 -3.36 2.93 -1.00
N CYS A 27 -3.05 3.68 -2.04
CA CYS A 27 -3.16 3.21 -3.42
C CYS A 27 -1.98 3.73 -4.24
N GLN A 28 -1.77 3.13 -5.41
CA GLN A 28 -0.66 3.44 -6.29
C GLN A 28 -1.04 3.26 -7.76
N THR A 29 -0.25 3.83 -8.66
CA THR A 29 -0.45 3.72 -10.12
C THR A 29 0.04 2.39 -10.70
N SER A 30 0.85 1.65 -9.93
CA SER A 30 1.39 0.34 -10.28
C SER A 30 0.49 -0.77 -9.78
N ALA A 31 0.60 -1.94 -10.38
CA ALA A 31 0.02 -3.16 -9.82
C ALA A 31 0.91 -3.74 -8.73
N GLU A 32 0.31 -4.52 -7.85
CA GLU A 32 0.99 -5.18 -6.75
C GLU A 32 0.50 -6.62 -6.60
N ILE A 33 1.42 -7.52 -6.26
CA ILE A 33 1.10 -8.88 -5.81
C ILE A 33 1.75 -9.07 -4.44
N LEU A 34 0.93 -9.34 -3.43
CA LEU A 34 1.40 -9.77 -2.11
C LEU A 34 1.34 -11.29 -2.05
N LEU A 35 2.48 -11.93 -1.82
CA LEU A 35 2.62 -13.38 -1.65
C LEU A 35 2.89 -13.68 -0.17
N ILE A 36 2.13 -14.59 0.43
CA ILE A 36 2.34 -15.04 1.80
C ILE A 36 3.11 -16.36 1.77
N THR A 37 4.35 -16.32 2.27
CA THR A 37 5.22 -17.51 2.31
C THR A 37 5.14 -18.24 3.64
N ARG A 38 4.75 -17.56 4.73
CA ARG A 38 4.52 -18.15 6.06
C ARG A 38 3.46 -17.34 6.81
N GLY A 39 2.66 -18.01 7.65
CA GLY A 39 1.68 -17.38 8.55
C GLY A 39 0.44 -16.87 7.85
N ILE A 40 -0.22 -15.87 8.46
CA ILE A 40 -1.50 -15.34 8.03
C ILE A 40 -1.49 -13.81 8.04
N VAL A 41 -2.05 -13.23 6.98
CA VAL A 41 -2.23 -11.79 6.81
C VAL A 41 -3.70 -11.49 6.49
N HIS A 42 -4.27 -10.45 7.08
CA HIS A 42 -5.49 -9.84 6.58
C HIS A 42 -5.15 -8.77 5.55
N ALA A 43 -5.64 -8.92 4.34
CA ALA A 43 -5.58 -7.92 3.30
C ALA A 43 -6.95 -7.26 3.16
N VAL A 44 -7.00 -5.94 3.26
CA VAL A 44 -8.18 -5.16 2.87
C VAL A 44 -7.90 -4.62 1.48
N CYS A 45 -8.73 -4.96 0.52
CA CYS A 45 -8.64 -4.43 -0.83
C CYS A 45 -10.00 -3.88 -1.24
N ARG A 46 -10.05 -2.60 -1.62
CA ARG A 46 -11.30 -1.86 -1.83
C ARG A 46 -12.09 -1.79 -0.51
N HIS A 47 -13.16 -2.58 -0.34
CA HIS A 47 -13.97 -2.67 0.89
C HIS A 47 -14.03 -4.09 1.44
N GLU A 48 -13.33 -5.03 0.79
CA GLU A 48 -13.40 -6.43 1.12
C GLU A 48 -12.18 -6.84 1.95
N VAL A 49 -12.39 -7.72 2.91
CA VAL A 49 -11.35 -8.28 3.77
C VAL A 49 -11.06 -9.70 3.33
N TYR A 50 -9.81 -9.96 3.01
CA TYR A 50 -9.31 -11.27 2.61
C TYR A 50 -8.36 -11.80 3.68
N ARG A 51 -8.58 -13.03 4.12
CA ARG A 51 -7.63 -13.77 4.96
C ARG A 51 -6.72 -14.58 4.07
N LEU A 52 -5.45 -14.22 4.03
CA LEU A 52 -4.43 -14.88 3.23
C LEU A 52 -3.56 -15.76 4.11
N SER A 53 -3.39 -17.01 3.70
CA SER A 53 -2.52 -18.02 4.34
C SER A 53 -1.26 -18.27 3.50
N ALA A 54 -0.28 -18.97 4.06
CA ALA A 54 0.90 -19.39 3.32
C ALA A 54 0.53 -20.16 2.04
N GLY A 55 1.14 -19.80 0.91
CA GLY A 55 0.84 -20.33 -0.43
C GLY A 55 -0.23 -19.54 -1.18
N GLU A 56 -0.83 -18.53 -0.57
CA GLU A 56 -1.81 -17.64 -1.20
C GLU A 56 -1.22 -16.25 -1.47
N ALA A 57 -1.68 -15.65 -2.55
CA ALA A 57 -1.33 -14.29 -2.93
C ALA A 57 -2.60 -13.49 -3.24
N ILE A 58 -2.53 -12.17 -3.06
CA ILE A 58 -3.56 -11.27 -3.55
C ILE A 58 -3.00 -10.37 -4.65
N TRP A 59 -3.80 -10.23 -5.71
CA TRP A 59 -3.52 -9.32 -6.82
C TRP A 59 -4.25 -8.00 -6.58
N VAL A 60 -3.49 -6.92 -6.46
CA VAL A 60 -4.00 -5.55 -6.33
C VAL A 60 -3.79 -4.81 -7.65
N MET A 61 -4.88 -4.34 -8.23
CA MET A 61 -4.83 -3.59 -9.49
C MET A 61 -4.43 -2.13 -9.24
N PRO A 62 -3.90 -1.42 -10.27
CA PRO A 62 -3.65 0.01 -10.16
C PRO A 62 -4.86 0.77 -9.63
N TYR A 63 -4.61 1.74 -8.77
CA TYR A 63 -5.61 2.60 -8.12
C TYR A 63 -6.60 1.90 -7.17
N GLU A 64 -6.41 0.63 -6.85
CA GLU A 64 -7.17 -0.01 -5.77
C GLU A 64 -6.59 0.36 -4.40
N VAL A 65 -7.44 0.91 -3.54
CA VAL A 65 -7.05 1.21 -2.14
C VAL A 65 -6.95 -0.10 -1.39
N HIS A 66 -5.81 -0.30 -0.73
CA HIS A 66 -5.53 -1.53 0.00
C HIS A 66 -4.68 -1.28 1.25
N SER A 67 -4.72 -2.23 2.18
CA SER A 67 -3.89 -2.28 3.37
C SER A 67 -3.74 -3.71 3.85
N TYR A 68 -2.69 -3.95 4.64
CA TYR A 68 -2.38 -5.26 5.20
C TYR A 68 -2.24 -5.18 6.70
N ASP A 69 -2.68 -6.22 7.41
CA ASP A 69 -2.49 -6.34 8.85
C ASP A 69 -2.07 -7.75 9.24
N THR A 70 -1.14 -7.81 10.17
CA THR A 70 -0.61 -9.06 10.73
C THR A 70 -1.61 -9.65 11.73
N ILE A 71 -2.00 -10.91 11.52
CA ILE A 71 -2.80 -11.68 12.48
C ILE A 71 -1.88 -12.51 13.36
N GLU A 72 -0.96 -13.21 12.73
CA GLU A 72 0.06 -14.01 13.37
C GLU A 72 1.40 -13.82 12.68
N GLU A 73 2.48 -14.29 13.28
CA GLU A 73 3.80 -14.14 12.69
C GLU A 73 3.83 -14.65 11.25
N ASN A 74 4.23 -13.78 10.34
CA ASN A 74 4.19 -14.06 8.91
C ASN A 74 5.42 -13.53 8.18
N ASP A 75 5.73 -14.19 7.06
CA ASP A 75 6.69 -13.74 6.08
C ASP A 75 5.94 -13.51 4.75
N ALA A 76 6.12 -12.33 4.19
CA ALA A 76 5.44 -11.91 2.98
C ALA A 76 6.42 -11.25 1.99
N THR A 77 6.14 -11.46 0.71
CA THR A 77 6.84 -10.80 -0.39
C THR A 77 5.86 -9.95 -1.17
N VAL A 78 6.17 -8.67 -1.33
CA VAL A 78 5.41 -7.73 -2.17
C VAL A 78 6.19 -7.52 -3.46
N TYR A 79 5.55 -7.79 -4.58
CA TYR A 79 6.07 -7.48 -5.90
C TYR A 79 5.23 -6.38 -6.54
N ILE A 80 5.85 -5.21 -6.75
CA ILE A 80 5.22 -4.03 -7.36
C ILE A 80 5.78 -3.86 -8.75
N PHE A 81 4.91 -3.61 -9.73
CA PHE A 81 5.33 -3.45 -11.13
C PHE A 81 4.42 -2.51 -11.92
N SER A 82 5.01 -1.82 -12.88
CA SER A 82 4.27 -0.93 -13.79
C SER A 82 3.42 -1.74 -14.78
N THR A 83 2.33 -1.15 -15.27
CA THR A 83 1.41 -1.78 -16.24
C THR A 83 2.11 -2.16 -17.55
N ASP A 84 3.16 -1.47 -17.92
CA ASP A 84 3.99 -1.75 -19.13
C ASP A 84 4.69 -3.12 -19.05
N THR A 85 4.82 -3.67 -17.84
CA THR A 85 5.43 -5.00 -17.66
C THR A 85 4.57 -6.10 -18.28
N MET A 86 3.25 -5.90 -18.31
CA MET A 86 2.25 -6.87 -18.83
C MET A 86 1.16 -6.16 -19.63
N PRO A 87 1.49 -5.52 -20.77
CA PRO A 87 0.56 -4.68 -21.51
C PRO A 87 -0.68 -5.44 -21.96
N ASP A 88 -0.55 -6.69 -22.41
CA ASP A 88 -1.67 -7.50 -22.88
C ASP A 88 -2.67 -7.81 -21.77
N PHE A 89 -2.17 -8.09 -20.54
CA PHE A 89 -3.01 -8.33 -19.39
C PHE A 89 -3.80 -7.07 -18.99
N PHE A 90 -3.14 -5.91 -18.92
CA PHE A 90 -3.82 -4.66 -18.54
C PHE A 90 -4.76 -4.17 -19.63
N GLN A 91 -4.45 -4.41 -20.90
CA GLN A 91 -5.39 -4.18 -22.01
C GLN A 91 -6.61 -5.08 -21.90
N PHE A 92 -6.43 -6.38 -21.60
CA PHE A 92 -7.53 -7.31 -21.37
C PHE A 92 -8.39 -6.90 -20.17
N MET A 93 -7.79 -6.36 -19.11
CA MET A 93 -8.45 -5.92 -17.89
C MET A 93 -9.11 -4.53 -18.01
N ASP A 94 -8.93 -3.80 -19.12
CA ASP A 94 -9.57 -2.49 -19.28
C ASP A 94 -11.10 -2.61 -19.19
N GLY A 95 -11.70 -1.87 -18.27
CA GLY A 95 -13.12 -1.93 -17.97
C GLY A 95 -13.57 -3.20 -17.23
N LYS A 96 -12.66 -3.96 -16.65
CA LYS A 96 -12.92 -5.16 -15.86
C LYS A 96 -12.25 -5.11 -14.49
N ARG A 97 -12.75 -5.91 -13.57
CA ARG A 97 -12.10 -6.19 -12.28
C ARG A 97 -12.05 -7.68 -12.04
N LEU A 98 -11.08 -8.11 -11.25
CA LEU A 98 -11.02 -9.47 -10.74
C LEU A 98 -12.14 -9.70 -9.72
N THR A 99 -12.90 -10.78 -9.87
CA THR A 99 -13.91 -11.19 -8.88
C THR A 99 -13.28 -11.95 -7.73
N GLN A 100 -12.21 -12.69 -8.01
CA GLN A 100 -11.40 -13.43 -7.04
C GLN A 100 -9.95 -12.95 -7.16
N PRO A 101 -9.53 -11.91 -6.41
CA PRO A 101 -8.15 -11.43 -6.48
C PRO A 101 -7.16 -12.32 -5.71
N VAL A 102 -7.67 -13.24 -4.87
CA VAL A 102 -6.84 -14.21 -4.14
C VAL A 102 -6.59 -15.44 -5.00
N ILE A 103 -5.32 -15.79 -5.13
CA ILE A 103 -4.83 -16.89 -5.96
C ILE A 103 -3.80 -17.72 -5.21
N SER A 104 -3.65 -18.99 -5.55
CA SER A 104 -2.53 -19.81 -5.07
C SER A 104 -1.29 -19.59 -5.94
N PHE A 105 -0.12 -19.70 -5.35
CA PHE A 105 1.14 -19.65 -6.08
C PHE A 105 2.02 -20.88 -5.79
N SER A 106 2.86 -21.23 -6.76
CA SER A 106 3.89 -22.27 -6.62
C SER A 106 5.19 -21.69 -6.08
N LYS A 107 6.06 -22.55 -5.55
CA LYS A 107 7.39 -22.13 -5.12
C LYS A 107 8.18 -21.47 -6.26
N SER A 108 8.11 -22.00 -7.48
CA SER A 108 8.82 -21.44 -8.63
C SER A 108 8.34 -20.04 -9.00
N GLU A 109 7.03 -19.75 -8.89
CA GLU A 109 6.47 -18.42 -9.12
C GLU A 109 6.93 -17.43 -8.04
N SER A 110 6.94 -17.86 -6.76
CA SER A 110 7.45 -17.06 -5.65
C SER A 110 8.94 -16.76 -5.81
N ASP A 111 9.76 -17.77 -6.08
CA ASP A 111 11.21 -17.63 -6.25
C ASP A 111 11.51 -16.64 -7.41
N ALA A 112 10.82 -16.80 -8.55
CA ALA A 112 10.98 -15.91 -9.71
C ALA A 112 10.70 -14.43 -9.40
N LEU A 113 9.73 -14.14 -8.54
CA LEU A 113 9.38 -12.78 -8.14
C LEU A 113 10.20 -12.26 -6.95
N SER A 114 10.73 -13.16 -6.11
CA SER A 114 11.45 -12.83 -4.88
C SER A 114 12.94 -12.65 -5.07
N GLU A 115 13.55 -13.36 -6.00
CA GLU A 115 15.00 -13.34 -6.19
C GLU A 115 15.47 -12.11 -6.97
N LYS A 116 16.47 -11.42 -6.42
CA LYS A 116 17.05 -10.21 -7.03
C LYS A 116 17.68 -10.46 -8.40
N ASN A 117 18.20 -11.65 -8.65
CA ASN A 117 18.96 -12.01 -9.87
C ASN A 117 18.12 -12.80 -10.88
N THR A 118 16.82 -12.93 -10.67
CA THR A 118 15.95 -13.58 -11.65
C THR A 118 15.85 -12.72 -12.91
N ASP A 119 16.03 -13.37 -14.06
CA ASP A 119 15.94 -12.69 -15.34
C ASP A 119 14.50 -12.19 -15.64
N LEU A 120 14.42 -11.25 -16.58
CA LEU A 120 13.15 -10.63 -16.94
C LEU A 120 12.11 -11.62 -17.48
N PHE A 121 12.55 -12.65 -18.23
CA PHE A 121 11.64 -13.60 -18.85
C PHE A 121 11.03 -14.53 -17.81
N SER A 122 11.81 -14.99 -16.83
CA SER A 122 11.34 -15.79 -15.69
C SER A 122 10.33 -14.99 -14.85
N LYS A 123 10.60 -13.72 -14.58
CA LYS A 123 9.65 -12.83 -13.86
C LYS A 123 8.35 -12.66 -14.64
N LYS A 124 8.42 -12.36 -15.94
CA LYS A 124 7.22 -12.23 -16.78
C LYS A 124 6.44 -13.55 -16.87
N SER A 125 7.12 -14.69 -17.02
CA SER A 125 6.47 -16.01 -17.01
C SER A 125 5.68 -16.24 -15.74
N ALA A 126 6.27 -15.98 -14.56
CA ALA A 126 5.57 -16.09 -13.28
C ALA A 126 4.38 -15.13 -13.19
N LEU A 127 4.53 -13.88 -13.63
CA LEU A 127 3.45 -12.89 -13.64
C LEU A 127 2.27 -13.33 -14.53
N TYR A 128 2.54 -13.82 -15.75
CA TYR A 128 1.49 -14.28 -16.65
C TYR A 128 0.82 -15.57 -16.15
N ALA A 129 1.55 -16.46 -15.48
CA ALA A 129 0.97 -17.64 -14.84
C ALA A 129 0.01 -17.24 -13.70
N LEU A 130 0.41 -16.29 -12.84
CA LEU A 130 -0.43 -15.76 -11.78
C LEU A 130 -1.62 -14.97 -12.33
N ALA A 131 -1.43 -14.18 -13.37
CA ALA A 131 -2.51 -13.45 -14.07
C ALA A 131 -3.55 -14.42 -14.66
N SER A 132 -3.09 -15.51 -15.27
CA SER A 132 -3.97 -16.57 -15.78
C SER A 132 -4.85 -17.15 -14.66
N LYS A 133 -4.27 -17.46 -13.51
CA LYS A 133 -5.03 -17.95 -12.34
C LYS A 133 -6.07 -16.92 -11.87
N ALA A 134 -5.67 -15.65 -11.77
CA ALA A 134 -6.57 -14.58 -11.37
C ALA A 134 -7.75 -14.38 -12.34
N VAL A 135 -7.49 -14.42 -13.64
CA VAL A 135 -8.52 -14.32 -14.68
C VAL A 135 -9.46 -15.53 -14.68
N HIS A 136 -8.94 -16.75 -14.48
CA HIS A 136 -9.76 -17.96 -14.35
C HIS A 136 -10.61 -17.97 -13.08
N GLY A 137 -10.21 -17.25 -12.02
CA GLY A 137 -11.06 -16.98 -10.85
C GLY A 137 -12.28 -16.10 -11.16
N GLY A 138 -12.31 -15.50 -12.35
CA GLY A 138 -13.41 -14.70 -12.87
C GLY A 138 -13.12 -13.21 -12.95
N THR A 139 -13.75 -12.59 -13.92
CA THR A 139 -13.73 -11.13 -14.09
C THR A 139 -15.15 -10.61 -14.24
N THR A 140 -15.41 -9.41 -13.73
CA THR A 140 -16.69 -8.71 -13.87
C THR A 140 -16.45 -7.39 -14.59
N ALA A 141 -17.32 -7.05 -15.55
CA ALA A 141 -17.32 -5.73 -16.15
C ALA A 141 -17.60 -4.66 -15.08
N ILE A 142 -16.87 -3.57 -15.13
CA ILE A 142 -17.16 -2.38 -14.35
C ILE A 142 -17.66 -1.30 -15.30
N GLU A 143 -18.62 -0.51 -14.83
CA GLU A 143 -18.97 0.70 -15.59
C GLU A 143 -17.69 1.51 -15.80
N LYS A 144 -17.37 1.79 -17.05
CA LYS A 144 -16.20 2.58 -17.44
C LYS A 144 -16.43 4.02 -16.96
N ARG A 145 -16.13 4.27 -15.68
CA ARG A 145 -16.16 5.63 -15.15
C ARG A 145 -15.01 6.39 -15.81
N ARG A 146 -15.33 7.54 -16.40
CA ARG A 146 -14.31 8.46 -16.92
C ARG A 146 -13.37 8.96 -15.81
N ASP A 147 -13.77 8.78 -14.57
CA ASP A 147 -13.12 9.27 -13.36
C ASP A 147 -12.74 8.12 -12.42
N LEU A 148 -11.65 8.30 -11.68
CA LEU A 148 -11.25 7.41 -10.59
C LEU A 148 -12.37 7.31 -9.55
N ASP A 149 -12.45 6.14 -8.90
CA ASP A 149 -13.34 5.91 -7.77
C ASP A 149 -13.14 7.00 -6.68
N PRO A 150 -14.21 7.53 -6.09
CA PRO A 150 -14.09 8.55 -5.06
C PRO A 150 -13.17 8.15 -3.88
N MET A 151 -13.19 6.87 -3.48
CA MET A 151 -12.29 6.36 -2.44
C MET A 151 -10.81 6.52 -2.85
N CYS A 152 -10.49 6.15 -4.09
CA CYS A 152 -9.14 6.32 -4.63
C CYS A 152 -8.75 7.80 -4.71
N LYS A 153 -9.62 8.67 -5.21
CA LYS A 153 -9.37 10.14 -5.25
C LYS A 153 -9.09 10.71 -3.87
N MET A 154 -9.88 10.33 -2.85
CA MET A 154 -9.65 10.74 -1.46
C MET A 154 -8.31 10.26 -0.94
N MET A 155 -7.93 9.02 -1.22
CA MET A 155 -6.65 8.46 -0.78
C MET A 155 -5.48 9.14 -1.47
N LEU A 156 -5.52 9.35 -2.78
CA LEU A 156 -4.48 10.08 -3.53
C LEU A 156 -4.30 11.51 -3.00
N TYR A 157 -5.41 12.20 -2.68
CA TYR A 157 -5.34 13.52 -2.06
C TYR A 157 -4.61 13.47 -0.71
N ILE A 158 -4.95 12.52 0.16
CA ILE A 158 -4.29 12.34 1.46
C ILE A 158 -2.80 12.06 1.26
N GLN A 159 -2.44 11.13 0.38
CA GLN A 159 -1.06 10.74 0.12
C GLN A 159 -0.21 11.89 -0.42
N SER A 160 -0.79 12.78 -1.22
CA SER A 160 -0.07 13.94 -1.77
C SER A 160 0.03 15.13 -0.80
N HIS A 161 -0.87 15.24 0.20
CA HIS A 161 -0.97 16.43 1.05
C HIS A 161 -0.79 16.18 2.55
N TYR A 162 -0.53 14.93 3.00
CA TYR A 162 -0.46 14.63 4.44
C TYR A 162 0.59 15.44 5.20
N ARG A 163 1.61 15.96 4.53
CA ARG A 163 2.64 16.83 5.14
C ARG A 163 2.16 18.25 5.40
N GLU A 164 1.08 18.65 4.76
CA GLU A 164 0.50 19.99 4.85
C GLU A 164 -0.56 20.08 5.94
N ALA A 165 -0.95 21.30 6.32
CA ALA A 165 -2.05 21.53 7.24
C ALA A 165 -3.39 21.42 6.52
N VAL A 166 -3.79 20.18 6.15
CA VAL A 166 -5.03 19.92 5.38
C VAL A 166 -6.18 19.49 6.28
N THR A 167 -7.38 19.86 5.84
CA THR A 167 -8.63 19.56 6.50
C THR A 167 -9.57 18.76 5.58
N LEU A 168 -10.62 18.18 6.14
CA LEU A 168 -11.67 17.54 5.36
C LEU A 168 -12.43 18.57 4.47
N HIS A 169 -12.43 19.86 4.83
CA HIS A 169 -12.96 20.93 3.96
C HIS A 169 -12.12 21.08 2.68
N ASP A 170 -10.80 21.01 2.81
CA ASP A 170 -9.91 21.12 1.65
C ASP A 170 -10.07 19.92 0.71
N LEU A 171 -10.19 18.72 1.27
CA LEU A 171 -10.54 17.52 0.50
C LEU A 171 -11.89 17.67 -0.21
N ALA A 172 -12.93 18.13 0.49
CA ALA A 172 -14.26 18.34 -0.08
C ALA A 172 -14.20 19.32 -1.25
N ARG A 173 -13.50 20.46 -1.08
CA ARG A 173 -13.28 21.47 -2.12
C ARG A 173 -12.54 20.88 -3.32
N HIS A 174 -11.47 20.12 -3.09
CA HIS A 174 -10.69 19.46 -4.14
C HIS A 174 -11.54 18.51 -4.99
N MET A 175 -12.46 17.79 -4.35
CA MET A 175 -13.36 16.85 -5.02
C MET A 175 -14.60 17.50 -5.64
N GLY A 176 -14.84 18.78 -5.42
CA GLY A 176 -16.08 19.47 -5.85
C GLY A 176 -17.32 19.02 -5.06
N TYR A 177 -17.15 18.57 -3.81
CA TYR A 177 -18.24 18.08 -2.95
C TYR A 177 -18.56 19.09 -1.85
N SER A 178 -19.81 19.04 -1.35
CA SER A 178 -20.13 19.68 -0.08
C SER A 178 -19.40 18.99 1.08
N TYR A 179 -19.10 19.73 2.16
CA TYR A 179 -18.47 19.16 3.35
C TYR A 179 -19.25 17.96 3.91
N ASN A 180 -20.57 18.09 4.02
CA ASN A 180 -21.42 17.04 4.56
C ASN A 180 -21.36 15.76 3.72
N TYR A 181 -21.40 15.90 2.40
CA TYR A 181 -21.29 14.77 1.48
C TYR A 181 -19.91 14.10 1.56
N ALA A 182 -18.83 14.90 1.51
CA ALA A 182 -17.48 14.38 1.64
C ALA A 182 -17.25 13.69 2.99
N SER A 183 -17.77 14.25 4.10
CA SER A 183 -17.68 13.68 5.43
C SER A 183 -18.43 12.34 5.56
N HIS A 184 -19.63 12.26 4.97
CA HIS A 184 -20.41 11.02 4.93
C HIS A 184 -19.67 9.94 4.12
N LEU A 185 -19.24 10.29 2.91
CA LEU A 185 -18.55 9.38 2.00
C LEU A 185 -17.21 8.91 2.59
N PHE A 186 -16.45 9.81 3.23
CA PHE A 186 -15.21 9.44 3.90
C PHE A 186 -15.41 8.40 5.00
N ARG A 187 -16.42 8.58 5.86
CA ARG A 187 -16.76 7.59 6.92
C ARG A 187 -17.26 6.26 6.36
N GLN A 188 -17.90 6.29 5.20
CA GLN A 188 -18.34 5.06 4.52
C GLN A 188 -17.14 4.26 4.01
N TYR A 189 -16.11 4.94 3.48
CA TYR A 189 -14.93 4.30 2.89
C TYR A 189 -13.84 3.94 3.89
N PHE A 190 -13.69 4.75 4.94
CA PHE A 190 -12.59 4.59 5.89
C PHE A 190 -13.10 4.46 7.32
N PRO A 191 -12.72 3.39 8.04
CA PRO A 191 -13.14 3.21 9.44
C PRO A 191 -12.52 4.24 10.39
N THR A 192 -11.44 4.91 9.96
CA THR A 192 -10.76 5.95 10.73
C THR A 192 -11.19 7.34 10.28
N GLY A 193 -11.13 8.34 11.17
CA GLY A 193 -11.40 9.74 10.83
C GLY A 193 -10.31 10.34 9.95
N PHE A 194 -10.65 11.42 9.21
CA PHE A 194 -9.72 12.10 8.29
C PHE A 194 -8.41 12.52 8.97
N CYS A 195 -8.47 13.17 10.13
CA CYS A 195 -7.27 13.59 10.85
C CYS A 195 -6.41 12.41 11.30
N GLU A 196 -7.05 11.29 11.69
CA GLU A 196 -6.34 10.09 12.07
C GLU A 196 -5.65 9.45 10.86
N MET A 197 -6.31 9.42 9.71
CA MET A 197 -5.74 8.95 8.44
C MET A 197 -4.49 9.78 8.05
N ILE A 198 -4.58 11.11 8.10
CA ILE A 198 -3.43 12.00 7.88
C ILE A 198 -2.28 11.66 8.84
N ASN A 199 -2.59 11.50 10.14
CA ASN A 199 -1.56 11.17 11.12
C ASN A 199 -0.96 9.77 10.89
N MET A 200 -1.73 8.81 10.40
CA MET A 200 -1.21 7.48 10.04
C MET A 200 -0.14 7.60 8.94
N HIS A 201 -0.39 8.36 7.87
CA HIS A 201 0.59 8.59 6.79
C HIS A 201 1.83 9.33 7.29
N ARG A 202 1.67 10.37 8.14
CA ARG A 202 2.79 11.07 8.76
C ARG A 202 3.67 10.15 9.60
N LEU A 203 3.06 9.31 10.42
CA LEU A 203 3.76 8.40 11.32
C LEU A 203 4.45 7.25 10.58
N ASP A 204 3.84 6.76 9.50
CA ASP A 204 4.43 5.73 8.64
C ASP A 204 5.70 6.27 7.96
N GLU A 205 5.64 7.48 7.41
CA GLU A 205 6.80 8.15 6.84
C GLU A 205 7.87 8.45 7.92
N ALA A 206 7.47 8.87 9.12
CA ALA A 206 8.39 9.08 10.23
C ALA A 206 9.13 7.79 10.62
N ALA A 207 8.42 6.68 10.72
CA ALA A 207 9.02 5.37 11.01
C ALA A 207 10.01 4.96 9.92
N ARG A 208 9.71 5.26 8.63
CA ARG A 208 10.62 5.03 7.51
C ARG A 208 11.89 5.90 7.60
N LEU A 209 11.75 7.18 7.95
CA LEU A 209 12.88 8.10 8.11
C LEU A 209 13.77 7.70 9.29
N LEU A 210 13.19 7.31 10.42
CA LEU A 210 13.94 6.82 11.59
C LEU A 210 14.82 5.59 11.27
N LYS A 211 14.43 4.78 10.28
CA LYS A 211 15.23 3.62 9.83
C LYS A 211 16.38 3.95 8.89
N ARG A 212 16.28 5.06 8.13
CA ARG A 212 17.11 5.28 6.93
C ARG A 212 17.83 6.61 6.87
N SER A 213 17.59 7.51 7.81
CA SER A 213 18.16 8.86 7.79
C SER A 213 18.94 9.17 9.06
N SER A 214 19.83 10.16 8.95
CA SER A 214 20.56 10.77 10.07
C SER A 214 19.82 11.97 10.67
N PHE A 215 18.56 12.23 10.28
CA PHE A 215 17.79 13.35 10.79
C PHE A 215 17.47 13.18 12.28
N SER A 216 17.49 14.29 13.01
CA SER A 216 17.00 14.33 14.38
C SER A 216 15.50 14.08 14.45
N ILE A 217 15.00 13.64 15.59
CA ILE A 217 13.57 13.39 15.82
C ILE A 217 12.74 14.67 15.57
N THR A 218 13.28 15.84 15.91
CA THR A 218 12.61 17.13 15.65
C THR A 218 12.50 17.45 14.16
N GLU A 219 13.56 17.21 13.39
CA GLU A 219 13.52 17.37 11.94
C GLU A 219 12.53 16.41 11.29
N ILE A 220 12.52 15.13 11.72
CA ILE A 220 11.58 14.12 11.23
C ILE A 220 10.13 14.56 11.52
N ALA A 221 9.83 15.03 12.73
CA ALA A 221 8.51 15.54 13.08
C ALA A 221 8.08 16.68 12.14
N GLY A 222 8.94 17.65 11.88
CA GLY A 222 8.67 18.76 10.95
C GLY A 222 8.49 18.29 9.51
N GLN A 223 9.40 17.46 8.99
CA GLN A 223 9.34 16.94 7.61
C GLN A 223 8.11 16.07 7.35
N THR A 224 7.56 15.44 8.38
CA THR A 224 6.35 14.62 8.26
C THR A 224 5.06 15.40 8.52
N GLY A 225 5.13 16.71 8.75
CA GLY A 225 3.96 17.61 8.84
C GLY A 225 3.37 17.75 10.24
N PHE A 226 4.07 17.33 11.31
CA PHE A 226 3.64 17.62 12.67
C PHE A 226 4.03 19.05 13.06
N SER A 227 3.06 19.81 13.57
CA SER A 227 3.25 21.20 13.97
C SER A 227 4.12 21.35 15.24
N THR A 228 4.15 20.33 16.09
CA THR A 228 4.97 20.31 17.32
C THR A 228 5.54 18.93 17.60
N ILE A 229 6.72 18.90 18.22
CA ILE A 229 7.37 17.65 18.66
C ILE A 229 6.51 16.91 19.72
N ARG A 230 5.73 17.66 20.52
CA ARG A 230 4.85 17.09 21.54
C ARG A 230 3.73 16.27 20.89
N THR A 231 3.04 16.82 19.88
CA THR A 231 1.97 16.10 19.16
C THR A 231 2.51 14.89 18.41
N PHE A 232 3.72 15.03 17.82
CA PHE A 232 4.43 13.93 17.17
C PHE A 232 4.70 12.77 18.15
N ASN A 233 5.38 13.05 19.27
CA ASN A 233 5.75 12.03 20.25
C ASN A 233 4.51 11.30 20.82
N THR A 234 3.44 12.05 21.11
CA THR A 234 2.18 11.47 21.62
C THR A 234 1.55 10.55 20.59
N ALA A 235 1.45 10.98 19.33
CA ALA A 235 0.87 10.18 18.25
C ALA A 235 1.74 8.96 17.92
N PHE A 236 3.07 9.13 17.91
CA PHE A 236 4.01 8.04 17.63
C PHE A 236 3.95 6.95 18.70
N LYS A 237 3.99 7.34 19.99
CA LYS A 237 3.86 6.38 21.09
C LYS A 237 2.54 5.65 21.10
N LYS A 238 1.43 6.36 20.80
CA LYS A 238 0.10 5.72 20.66
C LYS A 238 0.09 4.64 19.57
N ARG A 239 0.75 4.88 18.44
CA ARG A 239 0.72 3.97 17.28
C ARG A 239 1.71 2.80 17.41
N PHE A 240 2.94 3.07 17.85
CA PHE A 240 4.02 2.08 17.87
C PHE A 240 4.30 1.50 19.27
N MET A 241 3.58 1.96 20.30
CA MET A 241 3.72 1.57 21.71
C MET A 241 5.12 1.85 22.28
N MET A 242 5.91 2.67 21.59
CA MET A 242 7.25 3.11 21.98
C MET A 242 7.52 4.53 21.50
N THR A 243 8.50 5.20 22.11
CA THR A 243 8.90 6.54 21.68
C THR A 243 9.68 6.48 20.36
N PRO A 244 9.78 7.59 19.61
CA PRO A 244 10.61 7.64 18.40
C PRO A 244 12.07 7.25 18.64
N SER A 245 12.65 7.62 19.79
CA SER A 245 14.04 7.26 20.16
C SER A 245 14.20 5.76 20.38
N GLU A 246 13.30 5.15 21.15
CA GLU A 246 13.28 3.70 21.37
C GLU A 246 13.10 2.93 20.05
N TYR A 247 12.23 3.42 19.18
CA TYR A 247 12.01 2.84 17.86
C TYR A 247 13.28 2.91 16.99
N ALA A 248 13.96 4.06 16.95
CA ALA A 248 15.20 4.23 16.19
C ALA A 248 16.29 3.27 16.67
N LEU A 249 16.44 3.09 17.98
CA LEU A 249 17.40 2.15 18.56
C LEU A 249 17.06 0.69 18.22
N SER A 250 15.79 0.31 18.32
CA SER A 250 15.34 -1.06 18.03
C SER A 250 15.62 -1.49 16.59
N VAL A 251 15.47 -0.58 15.63
CA VAL A 251 15.70 -0.88 14.20
C VAL A 251 17.17 -0.80 13.80
N SER A 252 17.99 0.01 14.51
CA SER A 252 19.45 0.05 14.32
C SER A 252 20.10 -1.25 14.77
N SER A 253 19.59 -1.87 15.84
CA SER A 253 20.08 -3.15 16.37
C SER A 253 19.72 -4.35 15.49
N SER A 254 18.67 -4.24 14.67
CA SER A 254 18.19 -5.32 13.79
C SER A 254 18.85 -5.33 12.39
N GLY A 255 19.71 -4.36 12.12
CA GLY A 255 20.39 -4.20 10.81
C GLY A 255 21.81 -4.77 10.75
N SER A 256 22.25 -5.48 11.77
CA SER A 256 23.60 -6.10 11.83
C SER A 256 23.53 -7.62 11.69
N PHE A 257 23.04 -8.08 10.52
CA PHE A 257 23.22 -9.47 10.06
C PHE A 257 23.32 -9.48 8.54
#